data_3bdf01dcfd71275b142dbbe5066ca5bb
#
_entry.id   3bdf01dcfd71275b142dbbe5066ca5bb
#
_cell.length_a   1.000
_cell.length_b   1.000
_cell.length_c   1.000
_cell.angle_alpha   90.00
_cell.angle_beta   90.00
_cell.angle_gamma   90.00
#
_symmetry.space_group_name_H-M   'P 1'
#
loop_
_entity.id
_entity.type
_entity.pdbx_description
1 polymer ?
#
loop_
_entity_poly.entity_id
_entity_poly.type
_entity_poly.pdbx_seq_one_letter_code
_entity_poly.pdbx_strand_id
1 'polypeptide(L)'
;MENPKGYIIYIKNHEYSVQWANEALASGKALGWNLELYEGIDGTKQSLDDFGVKIYQGSKKCVRLLSRPGTQGCFLSQYNLWRQCAEQKNNVCIFEHDVLFKKQFSIGKNFKDVIKFEGFRPSKPMNVGQWWEGARAYCITPSGAKKIVRWIDKNGAMPADWCLNNGICNVDFDLDNKVTFSKKHFSFTKDYK
;
A
#
# COMPACT_ATOMS: atom_id res chain seq x y z
N MET A 1 -8.44 13.75 18.50
CA MET A 1 -7.45 13.70 17.38
C MET A 1 -8.26 13.53 16.10
N GLU A 2 -7.93 14.29 15.06
CA GLU A 2 -8.56 14.09 13.75
C GLU A 2 -8.21 12.72 13.18
N ASN A 3 -9.17 12.11 12.47
CA ASN A 3 -8.93 10.86 11.77
C ASN A 3 -7.84 11.09 10.71
N PRO A 4 -6.82 10.22 10.61
CA PRO A 4 -5.79 10.34 9.59
C PRO A 4 -6.44 10.34 8.19
N LYS A 5 -5.85 11.10 7.28
CA LYS A 5 -6.28 11.13 5.90
C LYS A 5 -6.00 9.78 5.25
N GLY A 6 -6.98 9.23 4.56
CA GLY A 6 -6.87 7.98 3.82
C GLY A 6 -6.92 8.24 2.31
N TYR A 7 -6.05 7.56 1.57
CA TYR A 7 -5.97 7.61 0.11
C TYR A 7 -6.38 6.27 -0.47
N ILE A 8 -7.37 6.30 -1.38
CA ILE A 8 -7.77 5.14 -2.16
C ILE A 8 -7.08 5.23 -3.52
N ILE A 9 -6.11 4.36 -3.77
CA ILE A 9 -5.34 4.35 -5.02
C ILE A 9 -6.19 3.77 -6.14
N TYR A 10 -6.32 4.48 -7.26
CA TYR A 10 -7.02 4.02 -8.45
C TYR A 10 -6.24 4.36 -9.71
N ILE A 11 -6.47 3.62 -10.79
CA ILE A 11 -5.87 3.86 -12.10
C ILE A 11 -6.91 4.54 -12.99
N LYS A 12 -6.67 5.81 -13.34
CA LYS A 12 -7.62 6.69 -14.03
C LYS A 12 -8.16 6.14 -15.34
N ASN A 13 -7.32 5.52 -16.14
CA ASN A 13 -7.69 5.00 -17.45
C ASN A 13 -8.22 3.56 -17.42
N HIS A 14 -8.53 3.05 -16.23
CA HIS A 14 -9.05 1.70 -16.05
C HIS A 14 -10.43 1.76 -15.41
N GLU A 15 -11.47 1.52 -16.19
CA GLU A 15 -12.87 1.69 -15.80
C GLU A 15 -13.23 1.00 -14.48
N TYR A 16 -12.88 -0.27 -14.32
CA TYR A 16 -13.17 -1.01 -13.08
C TYR A 16 -12.41 -0.43 -11.88
N SER A 17 -11.18 0.05 -12.07
CA SER A 17 -10.43 0.67 -10.98
C SER A 17 -11.11 1.96 -10.50
N VAL A 18 -11.59 2.77 -11.43
CA VAL A 18 -12.36 4.00 -11.13
C VAL A 18 -13.67 3.67 -10.44
N GLN A 19 -14.44 2.71 -10.97
CA GLN A 19 -15.71 2.31 -10.38
C GLN A 19 -15.53 1.82 -8.94
N TRP A 20 -14.61 0.86 -8.70
CA TRP A 20 -14.40 0.29 -7.38
C TRP A 20 -13.86 1.28 -6.37
N ALA A 21 -12.96 2.18 -6.80
CA ALA A 21 -12.47 3.24 -5.94
C ALA A 21 -13.58 4.20 -5.50
N ASN A 22 -14.54 4.52 -6.39
CA ASN A 22 -15.71 5.33 -6.02
C ASN A 22 -16.66 4.59 -5.06
N GLU A 23 -16.89 3.30 -5.26
CA GLU A 23 -17.65 2.46 -4.33
C GLU A 23 -16.98 2.40 -2.95
N ALA A 24 -15.65 2.20 -2.93
CA ALA A 24 -14.86 2.23 -1.70
C ALA A 24 -14.95 3.59 -1.00
N LEU A 25 -14.79 4.69 -1.74
CA LEU A 25 -14.90 6.05 -1.21
C LEU A 25 -16.27 6.29 -0.57
N ALA A 26 -17.35 5.94 -1.27
CA ALA A 26 -18.71 6.12 -0.79
C ALA A 26 -18.95 5.30 0.49
N SER A 27 -18.54 4.02 0.51
CA SER A 27 -18.72 3.14 1.67
C SER A 27 -17.94 3.62 2.89
N GLY A 28 -16.71 4.09 2.68
CA GLY A 28 -15.87 4.58 3.77
C GLY A 28 -16.35 5.91 4.34
N LYS A 29 -16.75 6.86 3.48
CA LYS A 29 -17.32 8.14 3.92
C LYS A 29 -18.60 7.96 4.73
N ALA A 30 -19.47 7.04 4.34
CA ALA A 30 -20.68 6.70 5.09
C ALA A 30 -20.38 6.17 6.51
N LEU A 31 -19.18 5.65 6.74
CA LEU A 31 -18.69 5.16 8.02
C LEU A 31 -17.73 6.14 8.72
N GLY A 32 -17.68 7.39 8.28
CA GLY A 32 -16.89 8.44 8.94
C GLY A 32 -15.38 8.37 8.70
N TRP A 33 -14.93 7.65 7.68
CA TRP A 33 -13.52 7.66 7.27
C TRP A 33 -13.20 8.96 6.52
N ASN A 34 -12.05 9.55 6.80
CA ASN A 34 -11.54 10.75 6.09
C ASN A 34 -10.80 10.30 4.84
N LEU A 35 -11.51 10.16 3.72
CA LEU A 35 -11.00 9.54 2.49
C LEU A 35 -11.03 10.48 1.29
N GLU A 36 -10.02 10.31 0.43
CA GLU A 36 -10.01 10.86 -0.93
C GLU A 36 -9.45 9.85 -1.93
N LEU A 37 -9.74 10.08 -3.21
CA LEU A 37 -9.16 9.30 -4.30
C LEU A 37 -7.73 9.80 -4.59
N TYR A 38 -6.83 8.86 -4.87
CA TYR A 38 -5.46 9.12 -5.28
C TYR A 38 -5.19 8.46 -6.64
N GLU A 39 -4.89 9.28 -7.66
CA GLU A 39 -4.53 8.76 -8.97
C GLU A 39 -3.18 8.04 -8.88
N GLY A 40 -3.22 6.74 -9.01
CA GLY A 40 -2.04 5.88 -8.97
C GLY A 40 -1.28 5.87 -10.29
N ILE A 41 -0.09 5.31 -10.26
CA ILE A 41 0.79 5.17 -11.42
C ILE A 41 0.33 3.97 -12.27
N ASP A 42 0.06 4.23 -13.54
CA ASP A 42 -0.16 3.18 -14.54
C ASP A 42 1.22 2.61 -14.99
N GLY A 43 1.57 1.46 -14.47
CA GLY A 43 2.85 0.81 -14.76
C GLY A 43 3.04 0.38 -16.21
N THR A 44 1.99 0.45 -17.06
CA THR A 44 2.14 0.26 -18.51
C THR A 44 2.66 1.50 -19.21
N LYS A 45 2.62 2.66 -18.56
CA LYS A 45 3.03 3.97 -19.10
C LYS A 45 4.27 4.53 -18.42
N GLN A 46 4.49 4.15 -17.17
CA GLN A 46 5.59 4.63 -16.34
C GLN A 46 6.25 3.47 -15.62
N SER A 47 7.56 3.48 -15.56
CA SER A 47 8.41 2.44 -14.98
C SER A 47 9.18 2.97 -13.76
N LEU A 48 9.87 2.09 -13.06
CA LEU A 48 10.79 2.46 -11.97
C LEU A 48 11.89 3.41 -12.44
N ASP A 49 12.38 3.24 -13.68
CA ASP A 49 13.46 4.06 -14.24
C ASP A 49 13.03 5.52 -14.42
N ASP A 50 11.76 5.79 -14.75
CA ASP A 50 11.22 7.14 -14.87
C ASP A 50 11.24 7.89 -13.53
N PHE A 51 11.31 7.17 -12.41
CA PHE A 51 11.41 7.69 -11.06
C PHE A 51 12.83 7.59 -10.47
N GLY A 52 13.80 7.12 -11.24
CA GLY A 52 15.17 6.89 -10.78
C GLY A 52 15.29 5.82 -9.69
N VAL A 53 14.33 4.90 -9.60
CA VAL A 53 14.28 3.88 -8.57
C VAL A 53 14.84 2.56 -9.09
N LYS A 54 15.92 2.08 -8.48
CA LYS A 54 16.53 0.78 -8.81
C LYS A 54 15.74 -0.37 -8.17
N ILE A 55 15.79 -1.56 -8.79
CA ILE A 55 15.23 -2.78 -8.21
C ILE A 55 16.22 -3.38 -7.21
N TYR A 56 15.73 -3.84 -6.06
CA TYR A 56 16.51 -4.60 -5.08
C TYR A 56 17.02 -5.92 -5.68
N GLN A 57 18.34 -6.09 -5.71
CA GLN A 57 19.02 -7.21 -6.37
C GLN A 57 19.22 -8.44 -5.46
N GLY A 58 18.92 -8.34 -4.17
CA GLY A 58 19.11 -9.43 -3.19
C GLY A 58 18.14 -10.62 -3.34
N SER A 59 17.21 -10.57 -4.34
CA SER A 59 16.25 -11.63 -4.59
C SER A 59 15.86 -11.72 -6.07
N LYS A 60 16.16 -12.86 -6.72
CA LYS A 60 15.71 -13.15 -8.10
C LYS A 60 14.18 -13.06 -8.24
N LYS A 61 13.43 -13.47 -7.20
CA LYS A 61 11.96 -13.37 -7.18
C LYS A 61 11.51 -11.91 -7.17
N CYS A 62 12.19 -11.03 -6.41
CA CYS A 62 11.93 -9.59 -6.39
C CYS A 62 12.09 -9.00 -7.79
N VAL A 63 13.23 -9.24 -8.43
CA VAL A 63 13.51 -8.76 -9.81
C VAL A 63 12.43 -9.22 -10.79
N ARG A 64 12.07 -10.52 -10.76
CA ARG A 64 11.02 -11.06 -11.63
C ARG A 64 9.64 -10.45 -11.37
N LEU A 65 9.29 -10.15 -10.12
CA LEU A 65 8.00 -9.53 -9.81
C LEU A 65 7.97 -8.07 -10.27
N LEU A 66 9.02 -7.32 -9.99
CA LEU A 66 9.12 -5.90 -10.38
C LEU A 66 9.44 -5.69 -11.88
N SER A 67 9.69 -6.72 -12.67
CA SER A 67 9.69 -6.60 -14.13
C SER A 67 8.27 -6.53 -14.72
N ARG A 68 7.22 -6.74 -13.91
CA ARG A 68 5.82 -6.67 -14.38
C ARG A 68 5.29 -5.25 -14.25
N PRO A 69 4.71 -4.65 -15.30
CA PRO A 69 4.18 -3.28 -15.26
C PRO A 69 3.23 -3.03 -14.10
N GLY A 70 2.24 -3.91 -13.89
CA GLY A 70 1.28 -3.74 -12.79
C GLY A 70 1.92 -3.77 -11.39
N THR A 71 2.99 -4.55 -11.20
CA THR A 71 3.72 -4.56 -9.91
C THR A 71 4.52 -3.27 -9.72
N GLN A 72 5.10 -2.72 -10.80
CA GLN A 72 5.79 -1.43 -10.76
C GLN A 72 4.82 -0.30 -10.43
N GLY A 73 3.68 -0.23 -11.14
CA GLY A 73 2.66 0.80 -10.89
C GLY A 73 2.11 0.75 -9.46
N CYS A 74 1.83 -0.45 -8.93
CA CYS A 74 1.41 -0.64 -7.55
C CYS A 74 2.49 -0.14 -6.56
N PHE A 75 3.75 -0.53 -6.76
CA PHE A 75 4.84 -0.05 -5.91
C PHE A 75 5.02 1.46 -6.00
N LEU A 76 5.09 2.04 -7.20
CA LEU A 76 5.32 3.47 -7.40
C LEU A 76 4.21 4.33 -6.81
N SER A 77 2.95 3.90 -6.92
CA SER A 77 1.81 4.59 -6.31
C SER A 77 1.96 4.67 -4.80
N GLN A 78 2.31 3.57 -4.16
CA GLN A 78 2.51 3.53 -2.71
C GLN A 78 3.80 4.25 -2.29
N TYR A 79 4.88 4.13 -3.06
CA TYR A 79 6.13 4.83 -2.81
C TYR A 79 5.96 6.35 -2.79
N ASN A 80 5.18 6.91 -3.72
CA ASN A 80 4.86 8.33 -3.72
C ASN A 80 4.09 8.75 -2.47
N LEU A 81 3.12 7.95 -2.03
CA LEU A 81 2.38 8.21 -0.78
C LEU A 81 3.29 8.08 0.46
N TRP A 82 4.24 7.13 0.48
CA TRP A 82 5.22 7.05 1.56
C TRP A 82 6.13 8.27 1.60
N ARG A 83 6.60 8.76 0.46
CA ARG A 83 7.38 10.00 0.38
C ARG A 83 6.59 11.20 0.92
N GLN A 84 5.35 11.37 0.47
CA GLN A 84 4.47 12.42 0.99
C GLN A 84 4.26 12.30 2.51
N CYS A 85 3.96 11.09 3.00
CA CYS A 85 3.77 10.85 4.43
C CYS A 85 5.05 11.15 5.23
N ALA A 86 6.23 10.81 4.70
CA ALA A 86 7.51 11.06 5.36
C ALA A 86 7.78 12.56 5.62
N GLU A 87 7.21 13.44 4.81
CA GLU A 87 7.36 14.90 4.92
C GLU A 87 6.27 15.56 5.79
N GLN A 88 5.23 14.82 6.17
CA GLN A 88 4.10 15.31 6.97
C GLN A 88 4.29 15.07 8.47
N LYS A 89 3.37 15.63 9.27
CA LYS A 89 3.29 15.38 10.72
C LYS A 89 2.26 14.31 11.09
N ASN A 90 1.28 14.08 10.23
CA ASN A 90 0.13 13.22 10.49
C ASN A 90 0.30 11.85 9.83
N ASN A 91 -0.29 10.85 10.44
CA ASN A 91 -0.40 9.51 9.85
C ASN A 91 -1.25 9.56 8.57
N VAL A 92 -0.98 8.62 7.67
CA VAL A 92 -1.71 8.45 6.42
C VAL A 92 -2.23 7.02 6.33
N CYS A 93 -3.48 6.83 5.96
CA CYS A 93 -4.01 5.53 5.60
C CYS A 93 -3.97 5.33 4.08
N ILE A 94 -3.59 4.15 3.62
CA ILE A 94 -3.44 3.81 2.21
C ILE A 94 -4.30 2.58 1.91
N PHE A 95 -5.11 2.68 0.85
CA PHE A 95 -6.04 1.65 0.43
C PHE A 95 -5.92 1.40 -1.07
N GLU A 96 -6.03 0.14 -1.50
CA GLU A 96 -6.24 -0.20 -2.90
C GLU A 96 -7.73 -0.02 -3.26
N HIS A 97 -8.03 0.19 -4.54
CA HIS A 97 -9.38 0.49 -5.05
C HIS A 97 -10.45 -0.54 -4.71
N ASP A 98 -10.05 -1.77 -4.41
CA ASP A 98 -10.93 -2.90 -4.15
C ASP A 98 -11.33 -3.08 -2.67
N VAL A 99 -10.92 -2.15 -1.81
CA VAL A 99 -11.29 -2.16 -0.40
C VAL A 99 -12.79 -1.90 -0.20
N LEU A 100 -13.39 -2.58 0.76
CA LEU A 100 -14.75 -2.34 1.23
C LEU A 100 -14.72 -2.07 2.73
N PHE A 101 -15.17 -0.90 3.15
CA PHE A 101 -15.21 -0.51 4.56
C PHE A 101 -16.42 -1.16 5.23
N LYS A 102 -16.23 -1.69 6.45
CA LYS A 102 -17.27 -2.44 7.21
C LYS A 102 -17.60 -1.82 8.54
N LYS A 103 -16.68 -1.09 9.13
CA LYS A 103 -16.84 -0.44 10.45
C LYS A 103 -16.32 0.98 10.41
N GLN A 104 -16.79 1.78 11.35
CA GLN A 104 -16.27 3.14 11.54
C GLN A 104 -14.76 3.14 11.78
N PHE A 105 -14.13 4.23 11.41
CA PHE A 105 -12.72 4.43 11.68
C PHE A 105 -12.46 4.40 13.17
N SER A 106 -11.56 3.55 13.58
CA SER A 106 -10.92 3.62 14.90
C SER A 106 -9.58 2.90 14.82
N ILE A 107 -8.55 3.42 15.46
CA ILE A 107 -7.31 2.69 15.71
C ILE A 107 -7.30 2.38 17.18
N GLY A 108 -7.63 1.14 17.53
CA GLY A 108 -7.84 0.70 18.92
C GLY A 108 -6.57 0.62 19.76
N LYS A 109 -5.39 0.80 19.13
CA LYS A 109 -4.10 0.78 19.83
C LYS A 109 -3.11 1.74 19.17
N ASN A 110 -2.17 2.22 19.97
CA ASN A 110 -1.02 2.93 19.44
C ASN A 110 -0.13 1.95 18.66
N PHE A 111 0.23 2.31 17.44
CA PHE A 111 1.20 1.60 16.61
C PHE A 111 2.40 2.50 16.34
N LYS A 112 3.56 1.88 16.09
CA LYS A 112 4.81 2.65 15.96
C LYS A 112 5.07 3.13 14.54
N ASP A 113 4.95 2.25 13.55
CA ASP A 113 5.30 2.57 12.17
C ASP A 113 4.15 2.28 11.19
N VAL A 114 3.64 1.03 11.17
CA VAL A 114 2.56 0.58 10.28
C VAL A 114 1.55 -0.23 11.05
N ILE A 115 0.26 -0.02 10.79
CA ILE A 115 -0.82 -0.92 11.21
C ILE A 115 -1.62 -1.37 10.00
N LYS A 116 -1.70 -2.68 9.76
CA LYS A 116 -2.46 -3.28 8.66
C LYS A 116 -3.88 -3.59 9.10
N PHE A 117 -4.85 -3.28 8.26
CA PHE A 117 -6.28 -3.59 8.44
C PHE A 117 -6.70 -4.89 7.77
N GLU A 118 -5.84 -5.48 7.00
CA GLU A 118 -6.03 -6.80 6.40
C GLU A 118 -5.50 -7.90 7.33
N GLY A 119 -6.08 -9.11 7.21
CA GLY A 119 -5.78 -10.21 8.11
C GLY A 119 -4.30 -10.61 8.14
N PHE A 120 -3.89 -11.19 9.26
CA PHE A 120 -2.55 -11.69 9.47
C PHE A 120 -2.26 -12.89 8.54
N ARG A 121 -1.46 -12.67 7.52
CA ARG A 121 -1.00 -13.70 6.57
C ARG A 121 0.52 -13.68 6.49
N PRO A 122 1.22 -14.38 7.41
CA PRO A 122 2.67 -14.43 7.39
C PRO A 122 3.15 -15.14 6.13
N SER A 123 4.14 -14.58 5.48
CA SER A 123 4.87 -15.22 4.40
C SER A 123 6.19 -15.80 4.90
N LYS A 124 6.92 -16.52 4.04
CA LYS A 124 8.25 -17.01 4.39
C LYS A 124 9.18 -15.82 4.64
N PRO A 125 9.99 -15.85 5.71
CA PRO A 125 10.97 -14.80 5.94
C PRO A 125 11.90 -14.60 4.74
N MET A 126 12.31 -13.36 4.54
CA MET A 126 13.34 -12.98 3.56
C MET A 126 14.60 -12.51 4.30
N ASN A 127 15.70 -12.32 3.55
CA ASN A 127 16.95 -11.76 4.11
C ASN A 127 16.77 -10.39 4.78
N VAL A 128 15.68 -9.67 4.44
CA VAL A 128 15.34 -8.35 5.00
C VAL A 128 14.35 -8.42 6.15
N GLY A 129 13.89 -9.62 6.55
CA GLY A 129 12.98 -9.83 7.68
C GLY A 129 11.68 -10.53 7.32
N GLN A 130 10.82 -10.69 8.32
CA GLN A 130 9.48 -11.24 8.16
C GLN A 130 8.57 -10.20 7.51
N TRP A 131 7.85 -10.60 6.48
CA TRP A 131 6.83 -9.80 5.82
C TRP A 131 5.48 -10.52 5.80
N TRP A 132 4.42 -9.78 5.49
CA TRP A 132 3.04 -10.29 5.44
C TRP A 132 2.41 -9.93 4.12
N GLU A 133 1.72 -10.89 3.53
CA GLU A 133 1.07 -10.71 2.23
C GLU A 133 0.07 -9.55 2.25
N GLY A 134 0.04 -8.84 1.12
CA GLY A 134 -0.84 -7.70 0.88
C GLY A 134 -0.30 -6.38 1.43
N ALA A 135 -0.57 -5.32 0.68
CA ALA A 135 -0.37 -3.92 1.05
C ALA A 135 -1.62 -3.11 0.67
N ARG A 136 -2.80 -3.73 0.84
CA ARG A 136 -4.06 -3.22 0.29
C ARG A 136 -4.80 -2.27 1.22
N ALA A 137 -4.56 -2.37 2.53
CA ALA A 137 -5.22 -1.53 3.53
C ALA A 137 -4.35 -1.42 4.79
N TYR A 138 -3.80 -0.25 5.05
CA TYR A 138 -2.98 0.01 6.22
C TYR A 138 -2.90 1.50 6.54
N CYS A 139 -2.48 1.83 7.76
CA CYS A 139 -2.10 3.17 8.15
C CYS A 139 -0.60 3.20 8.47
N ILE A 140 0.07 4.28 8.11
CA ILE A 140 1.52 4.47 8.27
C ILE A 140 1.80 5.80 8.96
N THR A 141 2.77 5.79 9.88
CA THR A 141 3.27 7.02 10.49
C THR A 141 4.35 7.68 9.63
N PRO A 142 4.60 8.97 9.79
CA PRO A 142 5.73 9.63 9.13
C PRO A 142 7.08 8.96 9.43
N SER A 143 7.26 8.44 10.65
CA SER A 143 8.45 7.68 11.04
C SER A 143 8.58 6.38 10.24
N GLY A 144 7.50 5.61 10.13
CA GLY A 144 7.45 4.39 9.33
C GLY A 144 7.74 4.63 7.86
N ALA A 145 7.10 5.67 7.30
CA ALA A 145 7.31 6.08 5.92
C ALA A 145 8.79 6.48 5.66
N LYS A 146 9.40 7.27 6.54
CA LYS A 146 10.84 7.62 6.45
C LYS A 146 11.75 6.40 6.44
N LYS A 147 11.46 5.38 7.26
CA LYS A 147 12.25 4.15 7.28
C LYS A 147 12.17 3.40 5.97
N ILE A 148 10.95 3.24 5.44
CA ILE A 148 10.72 2.55 4.17
C ILE A 148 11.40 3.30 3.01
N VAL A 149 11.20 4.61 2.89
CA VAL A 149 11.81 5.42 1.84
C VAL A 149 13.33 5.33 1.90
N ARG A 150 13.96 5.56 3.06
CA ARG A 150 15.41 5.45 3.23
C ARG A 150 15.95 4.07 2.88
N TRP A 151 15.20 3.01 3.21
CA TRP A 151 15.61 1.66 2.86
C TRP A 151 15.59 1.45 1.34
N ILE A 152 14.56 1.93 0.65
CA ILE A 152 14.43 1.86 -0.81
C ILE A 152 15.53 2.66 -1.49
N ASP A 153 15.79 3.89 -1.05
CA ASP A 153 16.84 4.76 -1.61
C ASP A 153 18.23 4.10 -1.52
N LYS A 154 18.47 3.35 -0.46
CA LYS A 154 19.76 2.66 -0.23
C LYS A 154 19.86 1.32 -0.98
N ASN A 155 18.79 0.54 -1.02
CA ASN A 155 18.84 -0.87 -1.40
C ASN A 155 18.08 -1.18 -2.69
N GLY A 156 17.17 -0.31 -3.12
CA GLY A 156 16.27 -0.50 -4.26
C GLY A 156 14.87 -0.97 -3.87
N ALA A 157 13.97 -0.93 -4.85
CA ALA A 157 12.56 -1.28 -4.72
C ALA A 157 12.34 -2.78 -4.53
N MET A 158 11.33 -3.11 -3.73
CA MET A 158 10.70 -4.43 -3.64
C MET A 158 9.19 -4.29 -3.93
N PRO A 159 8.44 -5.38 -4.21
CA PRO A 159 6.98 -5.32 -4.21
C PRO A 159 6.47 -4.60 -2.95
N ALA A 160 5.40 -3.80 -3.08
CA ALA A 160 4.96 -2.90 -2.01
C ALA A 160 4.71 -3.63 -0.67
N ASP A 161 4.07 -4.80 -0.71
CA ASP A 161 3.84 -5.63 0.47
C ASP A 161 5.14 -6.16 1.12
N TRP A 162 6.21 -6.34 0.35
CA TRP A 162 7.51 -6.72 0.87
C TRP A 162 8.24 -5.59 1.58
N CYS A 163 7.92 -4.34 1.25
CA CYS A 163 8.47 -3.17 1.96
C CYS A 163 7.87 -3.03 3.38
N LEU A 164 6.67 -3.56 3.60
CA LEU A 164 6.00 -3.60 4.91
C LEU A 164 6.47 -4.83 5.71
N ASN A 165 7.71 -4.81 6.19
CA ASN A 165 8.33 -5.93 6.90
C ASN A 165 9.07 -5.46 8.16
N ASN A 166 9.26 -6.36 9.12
CA ASN A 166 9.83 -6.05 10.43
C ASN A 166 11.35 -5.83 10.44
N GLY A 167 12.04 -6.07 9.33
CA GLY A 167 13.45 -5.68 9.15
C GLY A 167 13.61 -4.23 8.68
N ILE A 168 12.52 -3.57 8.26
CA ILE A 168 12.50 -2.18 7.81
C ILE A 168 11.74 -1.29 8.80
N CYS A 169 10.54 -1.72 9.21
CA CYS A 169 9.64 -0.96 10.07
C CYS A 169 8.83 -1.91 10.98
N ASN A 170 8.29 -1.39 12.10
CA ASN A 170 7.39 -2.19 12.92
C ASN A 170 6.03 -2.32 12.21
N VAL A 171 5.54 -3.56 12.09
CA VAL A 171 4.25 -3.86 11.47
C VAL A 171 3.31 -4.45 12.51
N ASP A 172 2.25 -3.75 12.80
CA ASP A 172 1.14 -4.14 13.66
C ASP A 172 -0.07 -4.56 12.84
N PHE A 173 -1.05 -5.19 13.48
CA PHE A 173 -2.30 -5.62 12.86
C PHE A 173 -3.50 -5.15 13.67
N ASP A 174 -4.49 -4.61 12.96
CA ASP A 174 -5.84 -4.39 13.48
C ASP A 174 -6.72 -5.56 13.05
N LEU A 175 -7.11 -6.37 14.02
CA LEU A 175 -7.88 -7.60 13.78
C LEU A 175 -9.40 -7.40 13.84
N ASP A 176 -9.87 -6.18 13.96
CA ASP A 176 -11.30 -5.85 14.10
C ASP A 176 -12.11 -6.00 12.79
N ASN A 177 -11.49 -6.47 11.71
CA ASN A 177 -12.14 -6.64 10.41
C ASN A 177 -12.87 -5.35 9.93
N LYS A 178 -12.19 -4.21 10.04
CA LYS A 178 -12.73 -2.90 9.63
C LYS A 178 -12.90 -2.78 8.14
N VAL A 179 -12.12 -3.55 7.39
CA VAL A 179 -12.18 -3.60 5.93
C VAL A 179 -12.27 -5.04 5.46
N THR A 180 -12.79 -5.20 4.25
CA THR A 180 -12.70 -6.43 3.46
C THR A 180 -12.38 -6.05 2.02
N PHE A 181 -12.25 -7.03 1.15
CA PHE A 181 -11.91 -6.78 -0.25
C PHE A 181 -12.94 -7.44 -1.15
N SER A 182 -13.26 -6.80 -2.26
CA SER A 182 -14.18 -7.37 -3.24
C SER A 182 -13.61 -8.69 -3.79
N LYS A 183 -14.44 -9.71 -3.94
CA LYS A 183 -14.04 -11.00 -4.52
C LYS A 183 -14.00 -10.99 -6.06
N LYS A 184 -14.42 -9.91 -6.69
CA LYS A 184 -14.54 -9.77 -8.16
C LYS A 184 -13.24 -9.28 -8.81
N HIS A 185 -12.06 -9.73 -8.32
CA HIS A 185 -10.80 -9.10 -8.65
C HIS A 185 -10.22 -9.46 -10.00
N PHE A 186 -9.85 -8.42 -10.72
CA PHE A 186 -8.65 -8.43 -11.57
C PHE A 186 -7.47 -7.92 -10.73
N SER A 187 -6.43 -8.72 -10.56
CA SER A 187 -5.20 -8.27 -9.92
C SER A 187 -4.32 -7.62 -10.98
N PHE A 188 -4.15 -6.30 -10.94
CA PHE A 188 -3.25 -5.59 -11.85
C PHE A 188 -1.81 -6.13 -11.83
N THR A 189 -1.42 -6.80 -10.75
CA THR A 189 -0.10 -7.43 -10.66
C THR A 189 -0.01 -8.78 -11.37
N LYS A 190 -1.14 -9.42 -11.71
CA LYS A 190 -1.19 -10.77 -12.31
C LYS A 190 -1.64 -10.76 -13.77
N ASP A 191 -2.51 -9.84 -14.16
CA ASP A 191 -3.32 -9.94 -15.38
C ASP A 191 -2.82 -9.05 -16.53
N TYR A 192 -1.77 -8.25 -16.35
CA TYR A 192 -1.03 -7.68 -17.47
C TYR A 192 -0.11 -8.77 -18.06
N LYS A 193 -0.67 -9.53 -19.00
CA LYS A 193 0.11 -10.33 -19.96
C LYS A 193 0.38 -9.54 -21.21
#